data_7a58ce76c79374350136c20bf8b8be78
#
_entry.id   7a58ce76c79374350136c20bf8b8be78
#
_cell.length_a   1.000
_cell.length_b   1.000
_cell.length_c   1.000
_cell.angle_alpha   90.00
_cell.angle_beta   90.00
_cell.angle_gamma   90.00
#
_symmetry.space_group_name_H-M   'P 1'
#
loop_
_entity.id
_entity.type
_entity.pdbx_description
1 polymer ?
#
loop_
_entity_poly.entity_id
_entity_poly.type
_entity_poly.pdbx_seq_one_letter_code
_entity_poly.pdbx_strand_id
1 'polypeptide(L)'
;MVGYDLLPQAQSGAKQNYPAVIKDSPERRARAEREWRRMLDAYGVSQTPPDLYPVTHTPRSLLGVSGGIKLIAVAPEPGTETVALREAVRRFLDRWRDLLGAEPAGVSLVSNDTTGDTQRLTYKQANYGLPLAGNAGELVVVVSRDGRLLQLDSRFIPVVELPSRPSIDRDSAAKKVVGRTFTYSDIAGHEQRALITGLDQVTVKRLVVLPIEKADATEVHLAWEIVAGKQLSWTVYVDAMTGEETRVTPNFQT
;
A
#
# COMPACT_ATOMS: atom_id res chain seq x y z
N MET A 1 -1.64 -49.83 26.01
CA MET A 1 -1.09 -48.57 26.53
C MET A 1 -0.51 -47.82 25.33
N VAL A 2 -1.28 -46.88 24.75
CA VAL A 2 -0.91 -46.17 23.56
C VAL A 2 -0.37 -44.80 24.00
N GLY A 3 0.92 -44.56 23.72
CA GLY A 3 1.60 -43.32 24.04
C GLY A 3 1.05 -42.17 23.21
N TYR A 4 0.61 -41.12 23.89
CA TYR A 4 0.31 -39.81 23.25
C TYR A 4 1.65 -39.13 22.98
N ASP A 5 2.02 -39.04 21.68
CA ASP A 5 3.10 -38.20 21.25
C ASP A 5 2.73 -36.73 21.56
N LEU A 6 3.53 -36.13 22.42
CA LEU A 6 3.47 -34.71 22.75
C LEU A 6 3.87 -33.93 21.49
N LEU A 7 2.93 -33.15 20.95
CA LEU A 7 3.21 -32.16 19.94
C LEU A 7 4.33 -31.23 20.43
N PRO A 8 5.31 -30.90 19.61
CA PRO A 8 6.41 -30.02 20.01
C PRO A 8 5.83 -28.69 20.48
N GLN A 9 6.15 -28.31 21.71
CA GLN A 9 5.87 -26.98 22.24
C GLN A 9 6.54 -25.98 21.32
N ALA A 10 5.74 -25.04 20.78
CA ALA A 10 6.24 -23.91 20.03
C ALA A 10 7.28 -23.20 20.90
N GLN A 11 8.52 -23.21 20.45
CA GLN A 11 9.61 -22.45 21.06
C GLN A 11 9.17 -21.00 21.16
N SER A 12 9.23 -20.44 22.36
CA SER A 12 9.02 -19.01 22.60
C SER A 12 10.05 -18.23 21.77
N GLY A 13 9.62 -17.75 20.63
CA GLY A 13 10.46 -17.01 19.70
C GLY A 13 11.12 -15.82 20.39
N ALA A 14 12.36 -15.57 20.03
CA ALA A 14 13.09 -14.35 20.35
C ALA A 14 12.14 -13.16 20.25
N LYS A 15 12.23 -12.18 21.16
CA LYS A 15 11.42 -10.96 21.14
C LYS A 15 11.51 -10.35 19.75
N GLN A 16 10.48 -10.55 18.96
CA GLN A 16 10.37 -9.98 17.63
C GLN A 16 10.41 -8.46 17.82
N ASN A 17 11.36 -7.78 17.19
CA ASN A 17 11.43 -6.32 17.25
C ASN A 17 10.15 -5.75 16.61
N TYR A 18 9.25 -5.25 17.46
CA TYR A 18 7.99 -4.67 17.05
C TYR A 18 7.93 -3.19 17.50
N PRO A 19 7.48 -2.28 16.62
CA PRO A 19 7.10 -2.50 15.22
C PRO A 19 8.27 -2.93 14.34
N ALA A 20 7.99 -3.62 13.23
CA ALA A 20 9.03 -3.93 12.25
C ALA A 20 9.45 -2.65 11.54
N VAL A 21 10.77 -2.48 11.30
CA VAL A 21 11.31 -1.22 10.74
C VAL A 21 12.04 -1.48 9.43
N ILE A 22 11.54 -0.86 8.37
CA ILE A 22 12.20 -0.78 7.08
C ILE A 22 13.05 0.49 7.06
N LYS A 23 14.38 0.36 7.15
CA LYS A 23 15.29 1.50 7.10
C LYS A 23 15.58 1.90 5.66
N ASP A 24 15.87 3.18 5.44
CA ASP A 24 16.49 3.63 4.19
C ASP A 24 17.79 2.85 3.92
N SER A 25 18.08 2.56 2.64
CA SER A 25 19.24 1.79 2.22
C SER A 25 19.85 2.40 0.96
N PRO A 26 21.09 2.90 1.06
CA PRO A 26 21.85 3.39 -0.10
C PRO A 26 21.96 2.35 -1.22
N GLU A 27 22.09 1.07 -0.87
CA GLU A 27 22.21 -0.03 -1.83
C GLU A 27 20.89 -0.23 -2.59
N ARG A 28 19.73 -0.12 -1.88
CA ARG A 28 18.40 -0.20 -2.49
C ARG A 28 18.19 0.98 -3.43
N ARG A 29 18.57 2.18 -3.01
CA ARG A 29 18.53 3.39 -3.85
C ARG A 29 19.35 3.21 -5.12
N ALA A 30 20.61 2.82 -4.98
CA ALA A 30 21.50 2.63 -6.13
C ALA A 30 21.00 1.54 -7.09
N ARG A 31 20.34 0.48 -6.57
CA ARG A 31 19.69 -0.54 -7.40
C ARG A 31 18.54 0.06 -8.17
N ALA A 32 17.64 0.79 -7.51
CA ALA A 32 16.47 1.42 -8.15
C ALA A 32 16.89 2.38 -9.26
N GLU A 33 17.91 3.21 -9.03
CA GLU A 33 18.47 4.13 -10.03
C GLU A 33 19.08 3.40 -11.24
N ARG A 34 19.75 2.26 -11.03
CA ARG A 34 20.26 1.43 -12.15
C ARG A 34 19.13 0.80 -12.95
N GLU A 35 18.14 0.21 -12.27
CA GLU A 35 17.00 -0.41 -12.94
C GLU A 35 16.14 0.63 -13.68
N TRP A 36 16.01 1.83 -13.13
CA TRP A 36 15.34 2.95 -13.81
C TRP A 36 16.03 3.28 -15.14
N ARG A 37 17.36 3.47 -15.12
CA ARG A 37 18.13 3.74 -16.33
C ARG A 37 18.00 2.61 -17.35
N ARG A 38 18.13 1.36 -16.92
CA ARG A 38 17.94 0.18 -17.78
C ARG A 38 16.55 0.14 -18.41
N MET A 39 15.53 0.54 -17.65
CA MET A 39 14.16 0.64 -18.17
C MET A 39 14.05 1.69 -19.26
N LEU A 40 14.53 2.91 -19.02
CA LEU A 40 14.48 3.98 -20.02
C LEU A 40 15.26 3.59 -21.31
N ASP A 41 16.45 3.03 -21.17
CA ASP A 41 17.27 2.53 -22.29
C ASP A 41 16.53 1.44 -23.09
N ALA A 42 15.89 0.49 -22.41
CA ALA A 42 15.18 -0.61 -23.07
C ALA A 42 13.97 -0.16 -23.89
N TYR A 43 13.42 1.02 -23.59
CA TYR A 43 12.31 1.61 -24.32
C TYR A 43 12.73 2.80 -25.22
N GLY A 44 14.04 3.06 -25.34
CA GLY A 44 14.56 4.16 -26.18
C GLY A 44 14.13 5.54 -25.72
N VAL A 45 13.92 5.70 -24.40
CA VAL A 45 13.49 6.98 -23.79
C VAL A 45 14.70 7.71 -23.23
N SER A 46 14.72 9.03 -23.38
CA SER A 46 15.79 9.86 -22.85
C SER A 46 15.95 9.69 -21.34
N GLN A 47 17.20 9.65 -20.90
CA GLN A 47 17.53 9.49 -19.49
C GLN A 47 17.02 10.69 -18.67
N THR A 48 16.25 10.39 -17.63
CA THR A 48 15.80 11.37 -16.63
C THR A 48 16.03 10.78 -15.23
N PRO A 49 16.31 11.60 -14.20
CA PRO A 49 16.36 11.12 -12.83
C PRO A 49 15.02 10.51 -12.41
N PRO A 50 15.03 9.40 -11.64
CA PRO A 50 13.81 8.83 -11.11
C PRO A 50 13.23 9.69 -9.98
N ASP A 51 11.90 9.78 -9.91
CA ASP A 51 11.18 10.22 -8.73
C ASP A 51 10.81 8.98 -7.91
N LEU A 52 11.49 8.80 -6.77
CA LEU A 52 11.38 7.59 -5.93
C LEU A 52 10.83 7.92 -4.54
N TYR A 53 10.13 6.95 -3.95
CA TYR A 53 9.78 7.02 -2.53
C TYR A 53 11.05 6.97 -1.65
N PRO A 54 11.12 7.78 -0.56
CA PRO A 54 12.37 7.97 0.18
C PRO A 54 12.97 6.70 0.78
N VAL A 55 12.14 5.78 1.29
CA VAL A 55 12.60 4.59 2.02
C VAL A 55 12.57 3.33 1.17
N THR A 56 11.50 3.14 0.39
CA THR A 56 11.35 1.94 -0.44
C THR A 56 12.13 2.01 -1.74
N HIS A 57 12.39 3.21 -2.22
CA HIS A 57 13.01 3.52 -3.52
C HIS A 57 12.25 2.93 -4.72
N THR A 58 10.95 2.72 -4.56
CA THR A 58 10.05 2.37 -5.66
C THR A 58 9.62 3.63 -6.42
N PRO A 59 9.30 3.55 -7.73
CA PRO A 59 8.89 4.72 -8.51
C PRO A 59 7.60 5.35 -7.98
N ARG A 60 7.63 6.66 -7.81
CA ARG A 60 6.49 7.48 -7.40
C ARG A 60 5.80 8.13 -8.59
N SER A 61 6.55 8.39 -9.66
CA SER A 61 6.00 8.97 -10.88
C SER A 61 6.89 8.69 -12.09
N LEU A 62 6.37 8.98 -13.28
CA LEU A 62 7.15 9.06 -14.53
C LEU A 62 7.56 10.51 -14.85
N LEU A 63 7.85 11.31 -13.84
CA LEU A 63 8.22 12.71 -14.01
C LEU A 63 9.41 12.87 -14.99
N GLY A 64 9.26 13.77 -15.95
CA GLY A 64 10.29 14.02 -16.98
C GLY A 64 10.30 13.00 -18.13
N VAL A 65 9.52 11.94 -18.09
CA VAL A 65 9.35 11.00 -19.22
C VAL A 65 8.29 11.55 -20.18
N SER A 66 8.72 12.42 -21.09
CA SER A 66 7.82 13.06 -22.06
C SER A 66 7.21 12.02 -23.02
N GLY A 67 5.89 12.09 -23.19
CA GLY A 67 5.14 11.21 -24.10
C GLY A 67 4.96 9.78 -23.61
N GLY A 68 5.41 9.44 -22.38
CA GLY A 68 5.28 8.10 -21.78
C GLY A 68 6.17 7.03 -22.40
N ILE A 69 6.10 5.83 -21.89
CA ILE A 69 6.85 4.66 -22.35
C ILE A 69 5.96 3.77 -23.22
N LYS A 70 6.36 3.49 -24.45
CA LYS A 70 5.57 2.66 -25.38
C LYS A 70 5.66 1.17 -25.00
N LEU A 71 4.60 0.61 -24.43
CA LEU A 71 4.52 -0.80 -24.02
C LEU A 71 4.12 -1.74 -25.18
N ILE A 72 3.30 -1.25 -26.12
CA ILE A 72 2.79 -1.99 -27.26
C ILE A 72 3.46 -1.48 -28.54
N ALA A 73 4.29 -2.30 -29.14
CA ALA A 73 5.03 -1.91 -30.36
C ALA A 73 4.15 -1.96 -31.62
N VAL A 74 3.24 -2.95 -31.69
CA VAL A 74 2.34 -3.18 -32.84
C VAL A 74 0.91 -3.03 -32.36
N ALA A 75 0.10 -2.31 -33.13
CA ALA A 75 -1.31 -2.14 -32.80
C ALA A 75 -2.00 -3.52 -32.69
N PRO A 76 -2.79 -3.75 -31.63
CA PRO A 76 -3.54 -4.99 -31.48
C PRO A 76 -4.65 -5.10 -32.53
N GLU A 77 -5.13 -6.31 -32.77
CA GLU A 77 -6.30 -6.53 -33.62
C GLU A 77 -7.53 -5.83 -33.06
N PRO A 78 -8.44 -5.32 -33.91
CA PRO A 78 -9.66 -4.69 -33.44
C PRO A 78 -10.47 -5.59 -32.49
N GLY A 79 -10.86 -5.03 -31.34
CA GLY A 79 -11.60 -5.76 -30.29
C GLY A 79 -10.73 -6.52 -29.31
N THR A 80 -9.40 -6.57 -29.48
CA THR A 80 -8.47 -7.23 -28.55
C THR A 80 -7.64 -6.24 -27.73
N GLU A 81 -7.87 -4.95 -27.88
CA GLU A 81 -7.04 -3.86 -27.35
C GLU A 81 -6.88 -3.97 -25.82
N THR A 82 -7.98 -4.18 -25.11
CA THR A 82 -7.97 -4.29 -23.64
C THR A 82 -7.16 -5.48 -23.16
N VAL A 83 -7.26 -6.62 -23.85
CA VAL A 83 -6.52 -7.83 -23.49
C VAL A 83 -5.03 -7.65 -23.79
N ALA A 84 -4.70 -7.10 -24.96
CA ALA A 84 -3.33 -6.80 -25.36
C ALA A 84 -2.65 -5.83 -24.39
N LEU A 85 -3.40 -4.80 -23.95
CA LEU A 85 -2.90 -3.81 -23.01
C LEU A 85 -2.62 -4.41 -21.62
N ARG A 86 -3.54 -5.21 -21.09
CA ARG A 86 -3.34 -5.91 -19.82
C ARG A 86 -2.13 -6.84 -19.87
N GLU A 87 -1.96 -7.57 -20.96
CA GLU A 87 -0.82 -8.45 -21.13
C GLU A 87 0.50 -7.67 -21.27
N ALA A 88 0.50 -6.52 -21.96
CA ALA A 88 1.65 -5.64 -22.05
C ALA A 88 2.06 -5.09 -20.69
N VAL A 89 1.08 -4.63 -19.88
CA VAL A 89 1.32 -4.20 -18.50
C VAL A 89 1.84 -5.36 -17.66
N ARG A 90 1.26 -6.55 -17.73
CA ARG A 90 1.74 -7.71 -16.98
C ARG A 90 3.20 -8.01 -17.29
N ARG A 91 3.58 -8.05 -18.60
CA ARG A 91 4.98 -8.24 -19.01
C ARG A 91 5.90 -7.11 -18.54
N PHE A 92 5.41 -5.89 -18.52
CA PHE A 92 6.15 -4.75 -17.96
C PHE A 92 6.42 -4.96 -16.46
N LEU A 93 5.41 -5.32 -15.67
CA LEU A 93 5.55 -5.58 -14.24
C LEU A 93 6.52 -6.73 -13.96
N ASP A 94 6.40 -7.84 -14.70
CA ASP A 94 7.30 -9.00 -14.55
C ASP A 94 8.76 -8.63 -14.86
N ARG A 95 8.98 -7.83 -15.91
CA ARG A 95 10.31 -7.42 -16.33
C ARG A 95 10.99 -6.46 -15.35
N TRP A 96 10.22 -5.54 -14.77
CA TRP A 96 10.74 -4.45 -13.93
C TRP A 96 10.39 -4.63 -12.45
N ARG A 97 10.09 -5.86 -12.03
CA ARG A 97 9.69 -6.19 -10.65
C ARG A 97 10.65 -5.65 -9.59
N ASP A 98 11.96 -5.70 -9.84
CA ASP A 98 12.98 -5.23 -8.89
C ASP A 98 12.93 -3.71 -8.70
N LEU A 99 12.62 -2.96 -9.76
CA LEU A 99 12.38 -1.52 -9.71
C LEU A 99 11.08 -1.20 -8.97
N LEU A 100 10.03 -1.98 -9.22
CA LEU A 100 8.70 -1.74 -8.68
C LEU A 100 8.55 -2.21 -7.24
N GLY A 101 9.50 -2.98 -6.70
CA GLY A 101 9.38 -3.63 -5.39
C GLY A 101 8.35 -4.76 -5.40
N ALA A 102 8.01 -5.28 -6.59
CA ALA A 102 6.97 -6.28 -6.77
C ALA A 102 7.54 -7.70 -6.77
N GLU A 103 6.99 -8.58 -5.92
CA GLU A 103 7.17 -10.02 -6.07
C GLU A 103 6.00 -10.58 -6.88
N PRO A 104 6.23 -11.34 -7.96
CA PRO A 104 5.18 -11.78 -8.89
C PRO A 104 4.01 -12.53 -8.22
N ALA A 105 4.32 -13.37 -7.23
CA ALA A 105 3.32 -14.12 -6.46
C ALA A 105 2.54 -13.26 -5.44
N GLY A 106 2.97 -12.02 -5.20
CA GLY A 106 2.42 -11.13 -4.18
C GLY A 106 1.64 -9.95 -4.74
N VAL A 107 1.22 -9.98 -6.02
CA VAL A 107 0.55 -8.84 -6.68
C VAL A 107 -0.77 -9.29 -7.29
N SER A 108 -1.86 -8.61 -6.93
CA SER A 108 -3.20 -8.87 -7.45
C SER A 108 -3.79 -7.64 -8.13
N LEU A 109 -4.34 -7.79 -9.33
CA LEU A 109 -5.11 -6.73 -10.00
C LEU A 109 -6.46 -6.56 -9.27
N VAL A 110 -6.74 -5.35 -8.78
CA VAL A 110 -7.96 -5.05 -8.01
C VAL A 110 -8.93 -4.12 -8.73
N SER A 111 -8.45 -3.27 -9.64
CA SER A 111 -9.32 -2.50 -10.54
C SER A 111 -8.69 -2.30 -11.91
N ASN A 112 -9.57 -2.09 -12.89
CA ASN A 112 -9.23 -1.80 -14.28
C ASN A 112 -10.30 -0.86 -14.83
N ASP A 113 -10.03 0.44 -14.70
CA ASP A 113 -10.97 1.50 -14.99
C ASP A 113 -10.59 2.21 -16.28
N THR A 114 -11.55 2.38 -17.20
CA THR A 114 -11.33 3.12 -18.45
C THR A 114 -11.98 4.50 -18.37
N THR A 115 -11.20 5.54 -18.65
CA THR A 115 -11.67 6.92 -18.68
C THR A 115 -11.16 7.58 -19.95
N GLY A 116 -12.05 7.87 -20.91
CA GLY A 116 -11.69 8.39 -22.22
C GLY A 116 -10.70 7.48 -22.94
N ASP A 117 -9.54 8.03 -23.33
CA ASP A 117 -8.47 7.28 -24.01
C ASP A 117 -7.41 6.70 -23.06
N THR A 118 -7.70 6.61 -21.77
CA THR A 118 -6.78 6.05 -20.79
C THR A 118 -7.40 4.88 -20.03
N GLN A 119 -6.55 3.93 -19.67
CA GLN A 119 -6.89 2.80 -18.81
C GLN A 119 -6.03 2.86 -17.56
N ARG A 120 -6.68 2.83 -16.38
CA ARG A 120 -6.06 2.82 -15.07
C ARG A 120 -6.15 1.42 -14.48
N LEU A 121 -5.02 0.79 -14.27
CA LEU A 121 -4.92 -0.50 -13.61
C LEU A 121 -4.35 -0.28 -12.20
N THR A 122 -5.05 -0.80 -11.19
CA THR A 122 -4.58 -0.76 -9.81
C THR A 122 -4.32 -2.19 -9.34
N TYR A 123 -3.12 -2.41 -8.88
CA TYR A 123 -2.68 -3.67 -8.27
C TYR A 123 -2.49 -3.48 -6.78
N LYS A 124 -2.67 -4.54 -5.99
CA LYS A 124 -2.38 -4.56 -4.55
C LYS A 124 -1.40 -5.65 -4.19
N GLN A 125 -0.56 -5.32 -3.23
CA GLN A 125 0.35 -6.25 -2.60
C GLN A 125 -0.42 -7.21 -1.70
N ALA A 126 -0.25 -8.52 -1.89
CA ALA A 126 -0.99 -9.58 -1.22
C ALA A 126 -0.13 -10.51 -0.35
N ASN A 127 1.19 -10.33 -0.34
CA ASN A 127 2.15 -11.24 0.28
C ASN A 127 2.25 -11.14 1.83
N TYR A 128 1.49 -10.24 2.46
CA TYR A 128 1.38 -10.17 3.93
C TYR A 128 0.31 -11.10 4.51
N GLY A 129 -0.56 -11.71 3.69
CA GLY A 129 -1.72 -12.46 4.17
C GLY A 129 -2.82 -11.61 4.82
N LEU A 130 -2.57 -10.32 5.02
CA LEU A 130 -3.48 -9.29 5.52
C LEU A 130 -3.47 -8.10 4.56
N PRO A 131 -4.58 -7.36 4.44
CA PRO A 131 -4.60 -6.15 3.62
C PRO A 131 -3.69 -5.08 4.24
N LEU A 132 -3.05 -4.29 3.37
CA LEU A 132 -2.36 -3.08 3.79
C LEU A 132 -3.36 -1.93 3.96
N ALA A 133 -3.10 -1.04 4.92
CA ALA A 133 -3.96 0.09 5.23
C ALA A 133 -3.90 1.19 4.17
N GLY A 134 -5.04 1.79 3.86
CA GLY A 134 -5.15 2.88 2.90
C GLY A 134 -4.68 2.49 1.50
N ASN A 135 -3.81 3.31 0.93
CA ASN A 135 -3.19 3.08 -0.38
C ASN A 135 -1.77 2.47 -0.30
N ALA A 136 -1.32 2.05 0.88
CA ALA A 136 -0.07 1.30 1.01
C ALA A 136 -0.18 -0.03 0.25
N GLY A 137 0.93 -0.45 -0.35
CA GLY A 137 0.96 -1.65 -1.18
C GLY A 137 0.13 -1.56 -2.47
N GLU A 138 -0.19 -0.36 -2.93
CA GLU A 138 -0.80 -0.15 -4.24
C GLU A 138 0.26 0.11 -5.30
N LEU A 139 0.02 -0.43 -6.48
CA LEU A 139 0.72 -0.05 -7.71
C LEU A 139 -0.33 0.44 -8.70
N VAL A 140 -0.20 1.69 -9.11
CA VAL A 140 -1.06 2.32 -10.09
C VAL A 140 -0.30 2.45 -11.41
N VAL A 141 -0.92 1.94 -12.46
CA VAL A 141 -0.42 2.02 -13.83
C VAL A 141 -1.49 2.67 -14.70
N VAL A 142 -1.17 3.79 -15.33
CA VAL A 142 -2.07 4.42 -16.30
C VAL A 142 -1.46 4.30 -17.67
N VAL A 143 -2.23 3.77 -18.62
CA VAL A 143 -1.82 3.58 -20.01
C VAL A 143 -2.81 4.26 -20.96
N SER A 144 -2.29 4.82 -22.04
CA SER A 144 -3.13 5.35 -23.11
C SER A 144 -3.63 4.25 -24.04
N ARG A 145 -4.67 4.53 -24.81
CA ARG A 145 -5.25 3.60 -25.77
C ARG A 145 -4.25 3.12 -26.83
N ASP A 146 -3.25 3.95 -27.18
CA ASP A 146 -2.17 3.58 -28.10
C ASP A 146 -1.03 2.78 -27.43
N GLY A 147 -1.22 2.35 -26.18
CA GLY A 147 -0.31 1.46 -25.44
C GLY A 147 0.91 2.16 -24.84
N ARG A 148 0.79 3.44 -24.47
CA ARG A 148 1.83 4.18 -23.75
C ARG A 148 1.56 4.17 -22.25
N LEU A 149 2.56 3.85 -21.47
CA LEU A 149 2.56 4.03 -20.02
C LEU A 149 2.74 5.54 -19.71
N LEU A 150 1.71 6.12 -19.12
CA LEU A 150 1.65 7.55 -18.79
C LEU A 150 1.91 7.85 -17.32
N GLN A 151 1.53 6.91 -16.43
CA GLN A 151 1.74 7.02 -15.00
C GLN A 151 2.17 5.69 -14.43
N LEU A 152 3.08 5.76 -13.49
CA LEU A 152 3.56 4.64 -12.68
C LEU A 152 3.75 5.17 -11.25
N ASP A 153 3.02 4.58 -10.29
CA ASP A 153 3.14 4.90 -8.86
C ASP A 153 3.15 3.57 -8.10
N SER A 154 4.31 3.17 -7.54
CA SER A 154 4.45 1.94 -6.78
C SER A 154 4.67 2.23 -5.30
N ARG A 155 3.66 2.00 -4.49
CA ARG A 155 3.69 2.09 -3.02
C ARG A 155 3.92 0.73 -2.37
N PHE A 156 4.60 -0.17 -3.08
CA PHE A 156 4.97 -1.46 -2.53
C PHE A 156 6.04 -1.29 -1.46
N ILE A 157 5.92 -2.09 -0.42
CA ILE A 157 6.88 -2.12 0.68
C ILE A 157 7.53 -3.51 0.76
N PRO A 158 8.82 -3.58 1.14
CA PRO A 158 9.48 -4.85 1.42
C PRO A 158 8.68 -5.65 2.46
N VAL A 159 8.60 -6.96 2.26
CA VAL A 159 7.94 -7.84 3.24
C VAL A 159 8.80 -7.91 4.49
N VAL A 160 8.17 -7.67 5.63
CA VAL A 160 8.78 -7.82 6.95
C VAL A 160 7.96 -8.79 7.79
N GLU A 161 8.61 -9.44 8.74
CA GLU A 161 7.92 -10.32 9.67
C GLU A 161 7.10 -9.50 10.67
N LEU A 162 5.85 -9.88 10.84
CA LEU A 162 4.92 -9.31 11.80
C LEU A 162 4.37 -10.40 12.71
N PRO A 163 3.91 -10.03 13.93
CA PRO A 163 3.20 -10.96 14.80
C PRO A 163 2.01 -11.58 14.07
N SER A 164 1.88 -12.90 14.16
CA SER A 164 0.81 -13.64 13.49
C SER A 164 -0.56 -13.46 14.14
N ARG A 165 -0.60 -12.94 15.37
CA ARG A 165 -1.83 -12.73 16.14
C ARG A 165 -1.76 -11.40 16.89
N PRO A 166 -2.89 -10.66 16.99
CA PRO A 166 -2.99 -9.46 17.81
C PRO A 166 -2.93 -9.83 19.31
N SER A 167 -2.29 -8.96 20.11
CA SER A 167 -2.34 -9.01 21.59
C SER A 167 -3.56 -8.30 22.13
N ILE A 168 -4.09 -7.32 21.37
CA ILE A 168 -5.31 -6.59 21.69
C ILE A 168 -6.43 -7.11 20.79
N ASP A 169 -7.50 -7.64 21.41
CA ASP A 169 -8.66 -8.11 20.65
C ASP A 169 -9.50 -6.98 20.05
N ARG A 170 -10.41 -7.37 19.18
CA ARG A 170 -11.29 -6.45 18.43
C ARG A 170 -12.10 -5.54 19.36
N ASP A 171 -12.69 -6.09 20.41
CA ASP A 171 -13.58 -5.35 21.31
C ASP A 171 -12.80 -4.42 22.22
N SER A 172 -11.63 -4.83 22.66
CA SER A 172 -10.69 -4.00 23.41
C SER A 172 -10.20 -2.82 22.56
N ALA A 173 -9.90 -3.03 21.28
CA ALA A 173 -9.53 -1.96 20.36
C ALA A 173 -10.69 -0.96 20.14
N ALA A 174 -11.93 -1.44 19.98
CA ALA A 174 -13.11 -0.58 19.87
C ALA A 174 -13.30 0.32 21.09
N LYS A 175 -13.12 -0.22 22.29
CA LYS A 175 -13.24 0.53 23.55
C LYS A 175 -12.21 1.65 23.69
N LYS A 176 -11.04 1.52 23.06
CA LYS A 176 -10.01 2.58 23.06
C LYS A 176 -10.45 3.85 22.33
N VAL A 177 -11.38 3.72 21.38
CA VAL A 177 -11.88 4.84 20.57
C VAL A 177 -13.06 5.56 21.24
N VAL A 178 -13.76 4.90 22.16
CA VAL A 178 -14.84 5.54 22.95
C VAL A 178 -14.23 6.59 23.89
N GLY A 179 -14.86 7.76 23.95
CA GLY A 179 -14.37 8.93 24.72
C GLY A 179 -13.40 9.82 23.94
N ARG A 180 -13.00 9.43 22.70
CA ARG A 180 -12.15 10.27 21.85
C ARG A 180 -12.91 11.47 21.32
N THR A 181 -12.25 12.62 21.27
CA THR A 181 -12.74 13.84 20.63
C THR A 181 -11.91 14.10 19.38
N PHE A 182 -12.56 14.22 18.24
CA PHE A 182 -11.93 14.58 16.98
C PHE A 182 -12.23 16.05 16.66
N THR A 183 -11.19 16.79 16.30
CA THR A 183 -11.28 18.17 15.85
C THR A 183 -11.29 18.23 14.34
N TYR A 184 -12.15 19.06 13.74
CA TYR A 184 -12.24 19.29 12.30
C TYR A 184 -12.65 20.73 12.01
N SER A 185 -12.43 21.23 10.80
CA SER A 185 -12.95 22.51 10.35
C SER A 185 -14.26 22.30 9.58
N ASP A 186 -15.26 23.14 9.83
CA ASP A 186 -16.46 23.17 9.00
C ASP A 186 -16.21 23.95 7.68
N ILE A 187 -17.24 24.01 6.82
CA ILE A 187 -17.16 24.67 5.51
C ILE A 187 -16.84 26.18 5.66
N ALA A 188 -17.18 26.79 6.79
CA ALA A 188 -16.86 28.20 7.10
C ALA A 188 -15.46 28.38 7.72
N GLY A 189 -14.73 27.29 7.93
CA GLY A 189 -13.39 27.31 8.52
C GLY A 189 -13.36 27.36 10.05
N HIS A 190 -14.51 27.20 10.72
CA HIS A 190 -14.57 27.19 12.18
C HIS A 190 -14.18 25.80 12.72
N GLU A 191 -13.40 25.80 13.80
CA GLU A 191 -13.06 24.57 14.53
C GLU A 191 -14.33 23.97 15.19
N GLN A 192 -14.57 22.73 14.92
CA GLN A 192 -15.64 21.91 15.47
C GLN A 192 -15.07 20.68 16.17
N ARG A 193 -15.84 20.09 17.09
CA ARG A 193 -15.43 18.91 17.85
C ARG A 193 -16.51 17.84 17.80
N ALA A 194 -16.12 16.59 17.57
CA ALA A 194 -16.98 15.42 17.60
C ALA A 194 -16.47 14.44 18.67
N LEU A 195 -17.30 14.19 19.68
CA LEU A 195 -17.00 13.23 20.75
C LEU A 195 -17.64 11.88 20.41
N ILE A 196 -16.88 10.81 20.50
CA ILE A 196 -17.36 9.44 20.39
C ILE A 196 -17.90 8.99 21.75
N THR A 197 -19.20 8.95 21.91
CA THR A 197 -19.85 8.75 23.22
C THR A 197 -20.10 7.28 23.54
N GLY A 198 -20.10 6.38 22.55
CA GLY A 198 -20.41 4.97 22.76
C GLY A 198 -20.00 4.05 21.63
N LEU A 199 -20.04 2.75 21.91
CA LEU A 199 -19.68 1.69 20.95
C LEU A 199 -20.61 1.65 19.73
N ASP A 200 -21.82 2.19 19.81
CA ASP A 200 -22.77 2.31 18.70
C ASP A 200 -22.28 3.27 17.59
N GLN A 201 -21.26 4.06 17.87
CA GLN A 201 -20.56 4.95 16.93
C GLN A 201 -19.23 4.36 16.43
N VAL A 202 -18.87 3.15 16.83
CA VAL A 202 -17.58 2.53 16.53
C VAL A 202 -17.80 1.24 15.75
N THR A 203 -17.14 1.11 14.60
CA THR A 203 -17.17 -0.11 13.79
C THR A 203 -15.74 -0.58 13.52
N VAL A 204 -15.33 -1.69 14.10
CA VAL A 204 -14.06 -2.34 13.75
C VAL A 204 -14.22 -3.06 12.43
N LYS A 205 -13.47 -2.62 11.42
CA LYS A 205 -13.53 -3.19 10.07
C LYS A 205 -12.75 -4.50 9.98
N ARG A 206 -11.45 -4.44 10.25
CA ARG A 206 -10.54 -5.58 10.04
C ARG A 206 -9.18 -5.33 10.68
N LEU A 207 -8.37 -6.37 10.72
CA LEU A 207 -6.95 -6.30 11.02
C LEU A 207 -6.19 -5.99 9.72
N VAL A 208 -5.22 -5.08 9.79
CA VAL A 208 -4.44 -4.60 8.63
C VAL A 208 -2.97 -4.48 8.97
N VAL A 209 -2.13 -4.50 7.93
CA VAL A 209 -0.74 -4.05 8.01
C VAL A 209 -0.71 -2.55 7.76
N LEU A 210 -0.20 -1.78 8.72
CA LEU A 210 -0.16 -0.32 8.68
C LEU A 210 1.28 0.18 8.59
N PRO A 211 1.76 0.60 7.41
CA PRO A 211 3.02 1.32 7.30
C PRO A 211 2.86 2.77 7.77
N ILE A 212 3.82 3.24 8.56
CA ILE A 212 3.93 4.62 9.04
C ILE A 212 5.27 5.17 8.59
N GLU A 213 5.24 6.12 7.67
CA GLU A 213 6.44 6.78 7.16
C GLU A 213 7.06 7.67 8.24
N LYS A 214 8.37 7.54 8.41
CA LYS A 214 9.25 8.40 9.21
C LYS A 214 10.26 9.04 8.26
N ALA A 215 11.13 9.91 8.77
CA ALA A 215 12.09 10.63 7.95
C ALA A 215 13.06 9.70 7.18
N ASP A 216 13.53 8.65 7.83
CA ASP A 216 14.58 7.72 7.31
C ASP A 216 14.17 6.24 7.40
N ALA A 217 12.93 5.98 7.75
CA ALA A 217 12.42 4.62 7.94
C ALA A 217 10.91 4.54 7.69
N THR A 218 10.41 3.33 7.51
CA THR A 218 8.97 3.02 7.59
C THR A 218 8.77 2.01 8.71
N GLU A 219 7.99 2.37 9.72
CA GLU A 219 7.52 1.45 10.74
C GLU A 219 6.32 0.68 10.21
N VAL A 220 6.32 -0.64 10.39
CA VAL A 220 5.22 -1.50 9.92
C VAL A 220 4.54 -2.11 11.14
N HIS A 221 3.29 -1.76 11.33
CA HIS A 221 2.46 -2.16 12.45
C HIS A 221 1.38 -3.16 12.04
N LEU A 222 0.96 -3.99 12.98
CA LEU A 222 -0.30 -4.73 12.90
C LEU A 222 -1.36 -3.87 13.60
N ALA A 223 -2.43 -3.48 12.91
CA ALA A 223 -3.39 -2.52 13.44
C ALA A 223 -4.84 -2.92 13.18
N TRP A 224 -5.72 -2.59 14.10
CA TRP A 224 -7.16 -2.61 13.89
C TRP A 224 -7.59 -1.35 13.13
N GLU A 225 -8.22 -1.53 11.97
CA GLU A 225 -8.87 -0.47 11.21
C GLU A 225 -10.28 -0.26 11.74
N ILE A 226 -10.52 0.90 12.32
CA ILE A 226 -11.76 1.24 13.02
C ILE A 226 -12.38 2.48 12.39
N VAL A 227 -13.68 2.44 12.09
CA VAL A 227 -14.44 3.62 11.71
C VAL A 227 -15.20 4.13 12.93
N ALA A 228 -14.95 5.40 13.30
CA ALA A 228 -15.57 6.11 14.41
C ALA A 228 -16.40 7.30 13.91
N GLY A 229 -17.61 7.44 14.44
CA GLY A 229 -18.59 8.48 14.05
C GLY A 229 -19.70 7.93 13.16
N LYS A 230 -20.77 8.74 12.99
CA LYS A 230 -21.96 8.38 12.18
C LYS A 230 -22.08 9.24 10.92
N GLN A 231 -22.41 10.52 11.07
CA GLN A 231 -22.53 11.46 9.93
C GLN A 231 -21.15 11.90 9.43
N LEU A 232 -20.31 12.36 10.35
CA LEU A 232 -18.89 12.57 10.13
C LEU A 232 -18.16 11.39 10.75
N SER A 233 -17.23 10.79 9.99
CA SER A 233 -16.50 9.64 10.48
C SER A 233 -15.01 9.74 10.22
N TRP A 234 -14.25 9.06 11.05
CA TRP A 234 -12.80 8.95 10.97
C TRP A 234 -12.40 7.48 10.89
N THR A 235 -11.38 7.21 10.12
CA THR A 235 -10.68 5.93 10.21
C THR A 235 -9.57 6.07 11.24
N VAL A 236 -9.68 5.30 12.33
CA VAL A 236 -8.73 5.24 13.43
C VAL A 236 -7.99 3.92 13.34
N TYR A 237 -6.67 3.97 13.40
CA TYR A 237 -5.83 2.78 13.47
C TYR A 237 -5.31 2.61 14.90
N VAL A 238 -5.71 1.51 15.52
CA VAL A 238 -5.25 1.12 16.86
C VAL A 238 -4.27 -0.03 16.71
N ASP A 239 -3.04 0.15 17.19
CA ASP A 239 -2.01 -0.87 17.15
C ASP A 239 -2.50 -2.13 17.88
N ALA A 240 -2.47 -3.25 17.17
CA ALA A 240 -3.02 -4.51 17.65
C ALA A 240 -2.12 -5.23 18.69
N MET A 241 -0.89 -4.74 18.88
CA MET A 241 0.05 -5.26 19.87
C MET A 241 0.08 -4.41 21.15
N THR A 242 0.05 -3.08 21.01
CA THR A 242 0.19 -2.15 22.14
C THR A 242 -1.15 -1.54 22.58
N GLY A 243 -2.14 -1.47 21.69
CA GLY A 243 -3.41 -0.80 21.92
C GLY A 243 -3.31 0.73 21.84
N GLU A 244 -2.21 1.26 21.32
CA GLU A 244 -2.03 2.69 21.09
C GLU A 244 -2.67 3.13 19.77
N GLU A 245 -3.19 4.35 19.75
CA GLU A 245 -3.65 4.98 18.51
C GLU A 245 -2.44 5.41 17.70
N THR A 246 -2.32 4.90 16.47
CA THR A 246 -1.16 5.14 15.61
C THR A 246 -1.43 6.15 14.50
N ARG A 247 -2.65 6.18 13.98
CA ARG A 247 -3.06 7.09 12.92
C ARG A 247 -4.56 7.34 12.93
N VAL A 248 -4.96 8.57 12.60
CA VAL A 248 -6.35 8.96 12.38
C VAL A 248 -6.45 9.67 11.02
N THR A 249 -7.49 9.36 10.28
CA THR A 249 -7.78 9.99 8.98
C THR A 249 -9.26 10.33 8.88
N PRO A 250 -9.66 11.57 8.55
CA PRO A 250 -11.05 11.89 8.28
C PRO A 250 -11.52 11.15 7.02
N ASN A 251 -12.79 10.73 7.01
CA ASN A 251 -13.45 10.08 5.84
C ASN A 251 -14.31 11.07 5.05
N PHE A 252 -14.12 12.36 5.25
CA PHE A 252 -14.83 13.45 4.58
C PHE A 252 -13.83 14.52 4.13
N GLN A 253 -14.25 15.31 3.16
CA GLN A 253 -13.50 16.50 2.72
C GLN A 253 -14.09 17.73 3.44
N THR A 254 -13.21 18.59 3.94
CA THR A 254 -13.54 19.90 4.54
C THR A 254 -13.24 21.01 3.56
#